data_b432f02e539bb0a18567d7f17f7be68b
#
_entry.id   b432f02e539bb0a18567d7f17f7be68b
#
_cell.length_a   1.000
_cell.length_b   1.000
_cell.length_c   1.000
_cell.angle_alpha   90.00
_cell.angle_beta   90.00
_cell.angle_gamma   90.00
#
_symmetry.space_group_name_H-M   'P 1'
#
loop_
_entity.id
_entity.type
_entity.pdbx_description
1 polymer ?
#
loop_
_entity_poly.entity_id
_entity_poly.type
_entity_poly.pdbx_seq_one_letter_code
_entity_poly.pdbx_strand_id
1 'polypeptide(L)'
;GRDEQRLQDMQWALDDEDIRAIFCTRGGYGSLRIVEQLDYSIFQGSPKWLIGFSDITVFHSKLNTLGIESMHAPMPKSFRTTNPAALLRLKEFLFGKISSYRLPPHPFNREGIVQAELTGGNLTLLHCLRSSVLECKHQSSILFMEDVACYKA
;
A
#
# COMPACT_ATOMS: atom_id res chain seq x y z
N GLY A 1 -12.72 -15.51 1.42
CA GLY A 1 -12.51 -16.68 0.57
C GLY A 1 -11.35 -17.52 1.08
N ARG A 2 -11.22 -18.74 0.59
CA ARG A 2 -10.06 -19.60 0.85
C ARG A 2 -8.81 -19.00 0.19
N ASP A 3 -7.64 -19.36 0.66
CA ASP A 3 -6.38 -18.77 0.16
C ASP A 3 -6.18 -19.09 -1.33
N GLU A 4 -6.56 -20.29 -1.81
CA GLU A 4 -6.47 -20.65 -3.22
C GLU A 4 -7.33 -19.75 -4.12
N GLN A 5 -8.54 -19.41 -3.69
CA GLN A 5 -9.42 -18.49 -4.43
C GLN A 5 -8.84 -17.10 -4.48
N ARG A 6 -8.34 -16.61 -3.35
CA ARG A 6 -7.73 -15.28 -3.24
C ARG A 6 -6.45 -15.17 -4.08
N LEU A 7 -5.66 -16.26 -4.11
CA LEU A 7 -4.47 -16.35 -4.95
C LEU A 7 -4.86 -16.29 -6.43
N GLN A 8 -5.85 -17.07 -6.86
CA GLN A 8 -6.33 -17.07 -8.24
C GLN A 8 -6.89 -15.72 -8.66
N ASP A 9 -7.74 -15.08 -7.82
CA ASP A 9 -8.32 -13.77 -8.10
C ASP A 9 -7.24 -12.69 -8.22
N MET A 10 -6.25 -12.70 -7.32
CA MET A 10 -5.16 -11.74 -7.36
C MET A 10 -4.25 -11.99 -8.55
N GLN A 11 -3.88 -13.23 -8.83
CA GLN A 11 -3.05 -13.55 -9.99
C GLN A 11 -3.72 -13.11 -11.29
N TRP A 12 -5.02 -13.43 -11.46
CA TRP A 12 -5.77 -12.95 -12.61
C TRP A 12 -5.72 -11.42 -12.73
N ALA A 13 -5.93 -10.70 -11.64
CA ALA A 13 -5.91 -9.24 -11.66
C ALA A 13 -4.50 -8.66 -11.94
N LEU A 14 -3.43 -9.36 -11.54
CA LEU A 14 -2.06 -8.98 -11.86
C LEU A 14 -1.74 -9.19 -13.35
N ASP A 15 -2.26 -10.27 -13.95
CA ASP A 15 -1.92 -10.69 -15.30
C ASP A 15 -2.75 -10.00 -16.38
N ASP A 16 -4.02 -9.67 -16.10
CA ASP A 16 -4.95 -9.09 -17.07
C ASP A 16 -4.54 -7.68 -17.49
N GLU A 17 -4.13 -7.53 -18.75
CA GLU A 17 -3.60 -6.27 -19.31
C GLU A 17 -4.66 -5.15 -19.44
N ASP A 18 -5.95 -5.48 -19.39
CA ASP A 18 -7.03 -4.48 -19.44
C ASP A 18 -7.27 -3.81 -18.08
N ILE A 19 -6.83 -4.45 -16.99
CA ILE A 19 -6.90 -3.87 -15.64
C ILE A 19 -5.82 -2.80 -15.47
N ARG A 20 -6.23 -1.61 -15.02
CA ARG A 20 -5.34 -0.47 -14.74
C ARG A 20 -5.13 -0.22 -13.26
N ALA A 21 -6.07 -0.68 -12.42
CA ALA A 21 -6.00 -0.51 -10.98
C ALA A 21 -6.68 -1.67 -10.25
N ILE A 22 -6.04 -2.17 -9.21
CA ILE A 22 -6.53 -3.26 -8.36
C ILE A 22 -6.89 -2.65 -7.01
N PHE A 23 -8.18 -2.55 -6.70
CA PHE A 23 -8.65 -2.14 -5.39
C PHE A 23 -8.83 -3.36 -4.48
N CYS A 24 -8.01 -3.46 -3.45
CA CYS A 24 -8.27 -4.42 -2.39
C CYS A 24 -9.57 -4.04 -1.67
N THR A 25 -10.53 -4.95 -1.58
CA THR A 25 -11.87 -4.66 -1.04
C THR A 25 -11.82 -4.21 0.42
N ARG A 26 -10.93 -4.83 1.21
CA ARG A 26 -10.71 -4.59 2.64
C ARG A 26 -9.35 -5.10 3.07
N GLY A 27 -8.85 -4.58 4.17
CA GLY A 27 -7.78 -5.20 4.93
C GLY A 27 -8.26 -6.45 5.68
N GLY A 28 -7.58 -6.81 6.72
CA GLY A 28 -7.91 -7.94 7.55
C GLY A 28 -6.69 -8.75 7.90
N TYR A 29 -6.62 -9.98 7.42
CA TYR A 29 -5.54 -10.90 7.73
C TYR A 29 -5.34 -11.90 6.59
N GLY A 30 -4.10 -12.17 6.24
CA GLY A 30 -3.77 -13.27 5.34
C GLY A 30 -3.15 -12.87 4.00
N SER A 31 -2.85 -11.59 3.74
CA SER A 31 -2.07 -11.20 2.56
C SER A 31 -0.70 -11.89 2.55
N LEU A 32 -0.11 -12.06 3.73
CA LEU A 32 1.17 -12.76 3.89
C LEU A 32 1.14 -14.22 3.41
N ARG A 33 -0.03 -14.87 3.45
CA ARG A 33 -0.16 -16.27 3.04
C ARG A 33 -0.14 -16.48 1.52
N ILE A 34 -0.41 -15.43 0.74
CA ILE A 34 -0.52 -15.54 -0.72
C ILE A 34 0.52 -14.72 -1.46
N VAL A 35 1.09 -13.69 -0.85
CA VAL A 35 1.97 -12.71 -1.54
C VAL A 35 3.18 -13.36 -2.22
N GLU A 36 3.79 -14.33 -1.59
CA GLU A 36 4.99 -15.03 -2.12
C GLU A 36 4.64 -16.15 -3.11
N GLN A 37 3.37 -16.52 -3.23
CA GLN A 37 2.91 -17.54 -4.18
C GLN A 37 2.49 -16.96 -5.53
N LEU A 38 2.42 -15.62 -5.64
CA LEU A 38 2.05 -14.91 -6.85
C LEU A 38 3.26 -14.79 -7.80
N ASP A 39 3.00 -14.95 -9.07
CA ASP A 39 3.94 -14.59 -10.12
C ASP A 39 3.75 -13.10 -10.50
N TYR A 40 4.81 -12.34 -10.39
CA TYR A 40 4.81 -10.90 -10.71
C TYR A 40 5.43 -10.60 -12.09
N SER A 41 5.79 -11.59 -12.89
CA SER A 41 6.55 -11.41 -14.12
C SER A 41 5.81 -10.54 -15.14
N ILE A 42 4.51 -10.80 -15.38
CA ILE A 42 3.67 -9.98 -16.28
C ILE A 42 3.46 -8.60 -15.68
N PHE A 43 3.13 -8.54 -14.39
CA PHE A 43 2.90 -7.29 -13.67
C PHE A 43 4.11 -6.34 -13.70
N GLN A 44 5.35 -6.87 -13.61
CA GLN A 44 6.57 -6.05 -13.71
C GLN A 44 6.74 -5.43 -15.11
N GLY A 45 6.30 -6.12 -16.15
CA GLY A 45 6.35 -5.62 -17.53
C GLY A 45 5.29 -4.55 -17.83
N SER A 46 4.15 -4.60 -17.14
CA SER A 46 3.02 -3.66 -17.28
C SER A 46 2.39 -3.34 -15.93
N PRO A 47 3.08 -2.55 -15.08
CA PRO A 47 2.61 -2.26 -13.73
C PRO A 47 1.27 -1.51 -13.75
N LYS A 48 0.44 -1.83 -12.79
CA LYS A 48 -0.84 -1.18 -12.52
C LYS A 48 -0.95 -0.81 -11.04
N TRP A 49 -1.83 0.12 -10.70
CA TRP A 49 -2.01 0.53 -9.31
C TRP A 49 -2.56 -0.61 -8.47
N LEU A 50 -1.87 -0.99 -7.41
CA LEU A 50 -2.40 -1.81 -6.33
C LEU A 50 -2.72 -0.89 -5.15
N ILE A 51 -3.98 -0.91 -4.69
CA ILE A 51 -4.54 0.11 -3.80
C ILE A 51 -5.13 -0.55 -2.55
N GLY A 52 -4.72 -0.06 -1.40
CA GLY A 52 -5.23 -0.52 -0.11
C GLY A 52 -4.40 -0.01 1.06
N PHE A 53 -4.72 -0.45 2.26
CA PHE A 53 -3.99 -0.16 3.49
C PHE A 53 -4.13 -1.30 4.50
N SER A 54 -3.58 -1.18 5.71
CA SER A 54 -3.64 -2.21 6.73
C SER A 54 -2.93 -3.49 6.26
N ASP A 55 -3.59 -4.66 6.24
CA ASP A 55 -3.03 -5.95 5.76
C ASP A 55 -2.39 -5.86 4.36
N ILE A 56 -2.82 -4.91 3.54
CA ILE A 56 -2.27 -4.68 2.19
C ILE A 56 -0.84 -4.12 2.23
N THR A 57 -0.36 -3.66 3.37
CA THR A 57 1.05 -3.31 3.57
C THR A 57 2.00 -4.43 3.13
N VAL A 58 1.59 -5.68 3.26
CA VAL A 58 2.37 -6.84 2.79
C VAL A 58 2.62 -6.77 1.28
N PHE A 59 1.59 -6.41 0.50
CA PHE A 59 1.72 -6.22 -0.94
C PHE A 59 2.53 -4.96 -1.28
N HIS A 60 2.33 -3.86 -0.54
CA HIS A 60 3.14 -2.65 -0.72
C HIS A 60 4.63 -2.94 -0.51
N SER A 61 4.95 -3.70 0.54
CA SER A 61 6.32 -4.15 0.82
C SER A 61 6.87 -5.00 -0.34
N LYS A 62 6.12 -5.99 -0.80
CA LYS A 62 6.53 -6.82 -1.95
C LYS A 62 6.79 -5.98 -3.19
N LEU A 63 5.86 -5.09 -3.56
CA LEU A 63 6.02 -4.25 -4.75
C LEU A 63 7.21 -3.28 -4.61
N ASN A 64 7.45 -2.75 -3.42
CA ASN A 64 8.64 -1.94 -3.15
C ASN A 64 9.93 -2.73 -3.38
N THR A 65 10.00 -4.02 -2.98
CA THR A 65 11.19 -4.86 -3.28
C THR A 65 11.41 -5.07 -4.77
N LEU A 66 10.34 -5.03 -5.57
CA LEU A 66 10.36 -5.13 -7.02
C LEU A 66 10.61 -3.78 -7.73
N GLY A 67 10.68 -2.68 -6.97
CA GLY A 67 10.82 -1.33 -7.52
C GLY A 67 9.55 -0.79 -8.18
N ILE A 68 8.38 -1.27 -7.76
CA ILE A 68 7.09 -0.89 -8.32
C ILE A 68 6.31 -0.06 -7.29
N GLU A 69 5.74 1.06 -7.76
CA GLU A 69 4.89 1.92 -6.95
C GLU A 69 3.53 1.28 -6.64
N SER A 70 2.99 1.60 -5.46
CA SER A 70 1.67 1.17 -5.03
C SER A 70 1.02 2.26 -4.17
N MET A 71 -0.27 2.15 -3.90
CA MET A 71 -1.01 3.25 -3.29
C MET A 71 -1.60 2.86 -1.93
N HIS A 72 -1.07 3.44 -0.85
CA HIS A 72 -1.66 3.35 0.48
C HIS A 72 -2.87 4.29 0.55
N ALA A 73 -4.07 3.76 0.38
CA ALA A 73 -5.29 4.55 0.24
C ALA A 73 -6.55 3.80 0.70
N PRO A 74 -7.67 4.51 0.92
CA PRO A 74 -8.94 3.91 1.31
C PRO A 74 -9.39 2.78 0.39
N MET A 75 -9.97 1.75 0.98
CA MET A 75 -10.51 0.58 0.29
C MET A 75 -12.04 0.66 0.17
N PRO A 76 -12.67 -0.03 -0.81
CA PRO A 76 -14.12 0.04 -1.05
C PRO A 76 -14.97 -0.13 0.21
N LYS A 77 -14.63 -1.05 1.10
CA LYS A 77 -15.34 -1.26 2.37
C LYS A 77 -15.40 -0.01 3.25
N SER A 78 -14.39 0.86 3.19
CA SER A 78 -14.29 2.07 4.01
C SER A 78 -14.82 3.34 3.32
N PHE A 79 -15.17 3.30 2.03
CA PHE A 79 -15.54 4.50 1.27
C PHE A 79 -16.69 5.30 1.90
N ARG A 80 -17.67 4.60 2.50
CA ARG A 80 -18.84 5.27 3.13
C ARG A 80 -18.49 6.08 4.39
N THR A 81 -17.39 5.74 5.05
CA THR A 81 -16.92 6.40 6.28
C THR A 81 -15.66 7.23 6.06
N THR A 82 -15.07 7.16 4.88
CA THR A 82 -13.89 7.95 4.52
C THR A 82 -14.30 9.39 4.22
N ASN A 83 -13.46 10.33 4.66
CA ASN A 83 -13.66 11.76 4.34
C ASN A 83 -13.79 11.95 2.81
N PRO A 84 -14.85 12.61 2.33
CA PRO A 84 -15.07 12.84 0.90
C PRO A 84 -13.89 13.52 0.18
N ALA A 85 -13.18 14.42 0.86
CA ALA A 85 -11.99 15.06 0.30
C ALA A 85 -10.84 14.07 0.06
N ALA A 86 -10.69 13.05 0.91
CA ALA A 86 -9.70 11.99 0.70
C ALA A 86 -10.06 11.11 -0.51
N LEU A 87 -11.35 10.78 -0.70
CA LEU A 87 -11.80 10.03 -1.86
C LEU A 87 -11.65 10.85 -3.16
N LEU A 88 -11.92 12.15 -3.10
CA LEU A 88 -11.72 13.03 -4.24
C LEU A 88 -10.24 13.06 -4.64
N ARG A 89 -9.32 13.19 -3.67
CA ARG A 89 -7.87 13.16 -3.94
C ARG A 89 -7.41 11.84 -4.51
N LEU A 90 -7.92 10.70 -3.98
CA LEU A 90 -7.64 9.38 -4.54
C LEU A 90 -8.06 9.31 -6.02
N LYS A 91 -9.27 9.77 -6.34
CA LYS A 91 -9.74 9.87 -7.72
C LYS A 91 -8.82 10.76 -8.57
N GLU A 92 -8.51 11.96 -8.11
CA GLU A 92 -7.65 12.90 -8.83
C GLU A 92 -6.27 12.31 -9.12
N PHE A 93 -5.67 11.63 -8.15
CA PHE A 93 -4.39 10.95 -8.30
C PHE A 93 -4.45 9.85 -9.36
N LEU A 94 -5.48 9.00 -9.32
CA LEU A 94 -5.68 7.93 -10.31
C LEU A 94 -5.88 8.45 -11.74
N PHE A 95 -6.34 9.69 -11.89
CA PHE A 95 -6.47 10.37 -13.17
C PHE A 95 -5.30 11.33 -13.50
N GLY A 96 -4.15 11.12 -12.85
CA GLY A 96 -2.89 11.81 -13.18
C GLY A 96 -2.72 13.20 -12.58
N LYS A 97 -3.58 13.61 -11.63
CA LYS A 97 -3.38 14.87 -10.92
C LYS A 97 -2.46 14.66 -9.71
N ILE A 98 -1.31 15.31 -9.75
CA ILE A 98 -0.41 15.34 -8.61
C ILE A 98 -0.97 16.31 -7.58
N SER A 99 -1.14 15.87 -6.34
CA SER A 99 -1.59 16.71 -5.23
C SER A 99 -0.55 16.78 -4.12
N SER A 100 -0.46 17.96 -3.50
CA SER A 100 0.31 18.13 -2.28
C SER A 100 -0.58 17.97 -1.04
N TYR A 101 0.01 17.52 0.06
CA TYR A 101 -0.66 17.43 1.35
C TYR A 101 -0.09 18.49 2.28
N ARG A 102 -0.98 19.23 2.94
CA ARG A 102 -0.61 20.07 4.06
C ARG A 102 -1.23 19.49 5.32
N LEU A 103 -0.40 19.10 6.25
CA LEU A 103 -0.82 18.60 7.56
C LEU A 103 -0.78 19.73 8.59
N PRO A 104 -1.66 19.71 9.60
CA PRO A 104 -1.60 20.65 10.70
C PRO A 104 -0.26 20.50 11.45
N PRO A 105 0.26 21.59 12.04
CA PRO A 105 1.48 21.51 12.83
C PRO A 105 1.26 20.62 14.06
N HIS A 106 2.33 19.95 14.49
CA HIS A 106 2.33 19.14 15.70
C HIS A 106 3.60 19.43 16.52
N PRO A 107 3.56 19.41 17.87
CA PRO A 107 4.75 19.70 18.71
C PRO A 107 5.95 18.79 18.45
N PHE A 108 5.72 17.59 17.89
CA PHE A 108 6.79 16.65 17.54
C PHE A 108 7.36 16.86 16.14
N ASN A 109 6.82 17.81 15.37
CA ASN A 109 7.37 18.09 14.06
C ASN A 109 8.81 18.60 14.18
N ARG A 110 9.65 18.18 13.27
CA ARG A 110 10.99 18.72 13.03
C ARG A 110 10.98 19.48 11.73
N GLU A 111 11.54 20.68 11.72
CA GLU A 111 11.70 21.47 10.50
C GLU A 111 12.78 20.88 9.61
N GLY A 112 12.56 20.92 8.30
CA GLY A 112 13.52 20.46 7.30
C GLY A 112 12.86 20.23 5.95
N ILE A 113 13.68 20.00 4.95
CA ILE A 113 13.27 19.62 3.59
C ILE A 113 14.02 18.35 3.22
N VAL A 114 13.30 17.38 2.72
CA VAL A 114 13.87 16.11 2.24
C VAL A 114 13.18 15.71 0.94
N GLN A 115 13.95 15.12 0.05
CA GLN A 115 13.45 14.49 -1.17
C GLN A 115 13.98 13.05 -1.23
N ALA A 116 13.09 12.10 -1.18
CA ALA A 116 13.41 10.68 -1.21
C ALA A 116 12.17 9.86 -1.61
N GLU A 117 12.36 8.58 -1.88
CA GLU A 117 11.25 7.65 -2.07
C GLU A 117 10.40 7.54 -0.80
N LEU A 118 9.08 7.48 -0.97
CA LEU A 118 8.15 7.21 0.13
C LEU A 118 7.92 5.69 0.23
N THR A 119 8.17 5.14 1.40
CA THR A 119 7.89 3.74 1.71
C THR A 119 7.21 3.61 3.07
N GLY A 120 6.65 2.45 3.36
CA GLY A 120 6.04 2.20 4.67
C GLY A 120 4.66 1.57 4.61
N GLY A 121 3.85 1.85 5.65
CA GLY A 121 2.50 1.33 5.82
C GLY A 121 2.16 1.05 7.28
N ASN A 122 1.41 -0.01 7.53
CA ASN A 122 1.02 -0.41 8.89
C ASN A 122 2.24 -0.87 9.70
N LEU A 123 2.46 -0.22 10.85
CA LEU A 123 3.65 -0.42 11.69
C LEU A 123 3.80 -1.86 12.18
N THR A 124 2.71 -2.49 12.60
CA THR A 124 2.72 -3.88 13.06
C THR A 124 3.19 -4.81 11.94
N LEU A 125 2.68 -4.62 10.72
CA LEU A 125 3.10 -5.44 9.58
C LEU A 125 4.53 -5.13 9.12
N LEU A 126 4.94 -3.87 9.09
CA LEU A 126 6.34 -3.51 8.82
C LEU A 126 7.28 -4.20 9.81
N HIS A 127 6.90 -4.25 11.10
CA HIS A 127 7.67 -4.98 12.11
C HIS A 127 7.72 -6.49 11.84
N CYS A 128 6.59 -7.11 11.48
CA CYS A 128 6.51 -8.54 11.16
C CYS A 128 7.33 -8.92 9.91
N LEU A 129 7.47 -8.00 8.96
CA LEU A 129 8.20 -8.24 7.71
C LEU A 129 9.72 -8.02 7.83
N ARG A 130 10.20 -7.50 8.95
CA ARG A 130 11.63 -7.26 9.16
C ARG A 130 12.46 -8.52 8.97
N SER A 131 13.62 -8.36 8.33
CA SER A 131 14.56 -9.43 8.02
C SER A 131 13.99 -10.56 7.13
N SER A 132 12.84 -10.33 6.49
CA SER A 132 12.28 -11.23 5.48
C SER A 132 12.58 -10.73 4.06
N VAL A 133 12.31 -11.57 3.07
CA VAL A 133 12.39 -11.19 1.65
C VAL A 133 11.36 -10.14 1.24
N LEU A 134 10.40 -9.87 2.13
CA LEU A 134 9.35 -8.85 1.96
C LEU A 134 9.69 -7.54 2.68
N GLU A 135 10.83 -7.43 3.33
CA GLU A 135 11.21 -6.18 3.99
C GLU A 135 11.39 -5.06 2.96
N CYS A 136 10.59 -4.01 3.07
CA CYS A 136 10.70 -2.87 2.17
C CYS A 136 12.06 -2.15 2.34
N LYS A 137 12.58 -1.64 1.22
CA LYS A 137 13.81 -0.85 1.21
C LYS A 137 13.53 0.51 1.83
N HIS A 138 14.08 0.79 3.02
CA HIS A 138 13.89 2.07 3.72
C HIS A 138 15.19 2.83 3.93
N GLN A 139 16.31 2.34 3.44
CA GLN A 139 17.56 3.08 3.48
C GLN A 139 17.48 4.28 2.54
N SER A 140 17.68 5.48 3.09
CA SER A 140 17.56 6.76 2.36
C SER A 140 16.15 7.06 1.82
N SER A 141 15.10 6.59 2.48
CA SER A 141 13.70 6.83 2.12
C SER A 141 12.96 7.67 3.16
N ILE A 142 11.80 8.21 2.78
CA ILE A 142 10.83 8.78 3.71
C ILE A 142 9.95 7.64 4.19
N LEU A 143 9.98 7.36 5.49
CA LEU A 143 9.20 6.28 6.07
C LEU A 143 7.83 6.80 6.55
N PHE A 144 6.77 6.31 5.93
CA PHE A 144 5.40 6.49 6.38
C PHE A 144 4.99 5.33 7.30
N MET A 145 4.46 5.65 8.48
CA MET A 145 3.97 4.63 9.42
C MET A 145 2.59 5.02 9.94
N GLU A 146 1.68 4.09 9.94
CA GLU A 146 0.39 4.19 10.63
C GLU A 146 0.08 2.91 11.39
N ASP A 147 -0.72 3.01 12.42
CA ASP A 147 -1.30 1.85 13.09
C ASP A 147 -2.57 2.27 13.85
N VAL A 148 -3.39 1.28 14.22
CA VAL A 148 -4.57 1.46 15.04
C VAL A 148 -4.41 0.71 16.35
N ALA A 149 -5.03 1.25 17.43
CA ALA A 149 -5.03 0.62 18.75
C ALA A 149 -3.63 0.39 19.37
N CYS A 150 -2.62 1.16 18.96
CA CYS A 150 -1.35 1.18 19.67
C CYS A 150 -1.55 1.76 21.07
N TYR A 151 -1.13 1.02 22.09
CA TYR A 151 -1.07 1.58 23.42
C TYR A 151 -0.03 2.69 23.47
N LYS A 152 -0.43 3.87 23.96
CA LYS A 152 0.54 4.91 24.27
C LYS A 152 1.33 4.45 25.49
N ALA A 153 2.62 4.28 25.33
CA ALA A 153 3.53 4.07 26.45
C ALA A 153 3.66 5.34 27.30
#